data_9a5f409d3f4d2d1aa9046661e9690528
#
_entry.id   9a5f409d3f4d2d1aa9046661e9690528
#
_cell.length_a   1.000
_cell.length_b   1.000
_cell.length_c   1.000
_cell.angle_alpha   90.00
_cell.angle_beta   90.00
_cell.angle_gamma   90.00
#
_symmetry.space_group_name_H-M   'P 1'
#
loop_
_entity.id
_entity.type
_entity.pdbx_description
1 polymer ?
#
loop_
_entity_poly.entity_id
_entity_poly.type
_entity_poly.pdbx_seq_one_letter_code
_entity_poly.pdbx_strand_id
1 'polypeptide(L)'
;NSSSILNHKFNQLPCSQKNLLERADLIAEYIGCDAPVLLLGDDDLLSLELAKRGFKNVTVVDIDPTIIQRIQHIAAQHDFPIRAKVHDLQMPPSADLIQNYGLIFMDPPCTVAGLKLFVGSALTFCSALRTTKFIACTHSMSLLQPGIEEFRNYLSSVGLRVTAYKPEFAVYPIGKEVRFFLGALRFTLNVLLMRHKIKLARQTVPRFFVSDAVLMQHK
;
A
#
# COMPACT_ATOMS: atom_id res chain seq x y z
N ASN A 1 2.14 3.28 23.52
CA ASN A 1 0.94 2.46 23.28
C ASN A 1 0.22 3.01 22.04
N SER A 2 0.67 2.62 20.85
CA SER A 2 -0.09 2.89 19.63
C SER A 2 -1.17 1.82 19.50
N SER A 3 -2.37 2.12 19.99
CA SER A 3 -3.56 1.39 19.58
C SER A 3 -3.80 1.73 18.12
N SER A 4 -3.43 0.83 17.22
CA SER A 4 -3.86 0.89 15.82
C SER A 4 -5.37 0.79 15.82
N ILE A 5 -6.05 1.90 15.53
CA ILE A 5 -7.49 1.89 15.29
C ILE A 5 -7.63 1.26 13.90
N LEU A 6 -7.81 -0.07 13.88
CA LEU A 6 -8.17 -0.80 12.66
C LEU A 6 -9.55 -0.33 12.23
N ASN A 7 -9.61 0.51 11.21
CA ASN A 7 -10.88 0.89 10.62
C ASN A 7 -11.25 -0.16 9.56
N HIS A 8 -11.94 -1.22 9.97
CA HIS A 8 -12.41 -2.30 9.09
C HIS A 8 -13.25 -1.82 7.89
N LYS A 9 -13.78 -0.60 7.97
CA LYS A 9 -14.57 0.00 6.89
C LYS A 9 -13.75 0.25 5.62
N PHE A 10 -12.45 0.51 5.76
CA PHE A 10 -11.58 0.88 4.64
C PHE A 10 -10.48 -0.14 4.34
N ASN A 11 -10.58 -1.36 4.91
CA ASN A 11 -9.58 -2.43 4.73
C ASN A 11 -8.13 -2.02 5.06
N GLN A 12 -7.96 -1.16 6.07
CA GLN A 12 -6.66 -0.69 6.51
C GLN A 12 -5.96 -1.74 7.35
N LEU A 13 -4.72 -2.06 7.01
CA LEU A 13 -3.86 -2.98 7.73
C LEU A 13 -2.46 -2.38 7.84
N PRO A 14 -2.16 -1.67 8.93
CA PRO A 14 -0.86 -1.00 9.09
C PRO A 14 0.28 -2.00 9.10
N CYS A 15 1.37 -1.65 8.43
CA CYS A 15 2.58 -2.46 8.36
C CYS A 15 3.37 -2.42 9.69
N SER A 16 4.42 -3.22 9.80
CA SER A 16 5.34 -3.18 10.95
C SER A 16 6.19 -1.90 10.91
N GLN A 17 6.65 -1.43 12.08
CA GLN A 17 7.56 -0.28 12.17
C GLN A 17 8.83 -0.48 11.33
N LYS A 18 9.39 -1.69 11.31
CA LYS A 18 10.54 -2.02 10.46
C LYS A 18 10.22 -1.79 8.99
N ASN A 19 9.05 -2.26 8.55
CA ASN A 19 8.65 -2.14 7.17
C ASN A 19 8.31 -0.69 6.77
N LEU A 20 7.79 0.12 7.68
CA LEU A 20 7.62 1.55 7.47
C LEU A 20 8.96 2.22 7.10
N LEU A 21 10.03 1.89 7.84
CA LEU A 21 11.37 2.40 7.56
C LEU A 21 11.90 1.93 6.19
N GLU A 22 11.71 0.64 5.87
CA GLU A 22 12.11 0.06 4.58
C GLU A 22 11.34 0.69 3.40
N ARG A 23 10.06 1.06 3.58
CA ARG A 23 9.28 1.80 2.58
C ARG A 23 9.87 3.19 2.34
N ALA A 24 10.21 3.89 3.41
CA ALA A 24 10.85 5.21 3.30
C ALA A 24 12.25 5.12 2.66
N ASP A 25 13.05 4.08 2.98
CA ASP A 25 14.34 3.80 2.34
C ASP A 25 14.16 3.56 0.83
N LEU A 26 13.16 2.76 0.45
CA LEU A 26 12.84 2.48 -0.94
C LEU A 26 12.49 3.75 -1.71
N ILE A 27 11.68 4.64 -1.15
CA ILE A 27 11.36 5.92 -1.79
C ILE A 27 12.62 6.77 -1.96
N ALA A 28 13.44 6.87 -0.92
CA ALA A 28 14.69 7.65 -0.94
C ALA A 28 15.73 7.08 -1.93
N GLU A 29 15.72 5.78 -2.22
CA GLU A 29 16.56 5.14 -3.24
C GLU A 29 16.23 5.67 -4.66
N TYR A 30 14.96 6.03 -4.90
CA TYR A 30 14.50 6.39 -6.24
C TYR A 30 14.41 7.88 -6.51
N ILE A 31 14.25 8.71 -5.48
CA ILE A 31 14.11 10.17 -5.63
C ILE A 31 14.81 10.92 -4.49
N GLY A 32 15.27 12.14 -4.79
CA GLY A 32 15.79 13.06 -3.77
C GLY A 32 14.68 13.71 -2.94
N CYS A 33 15.05 14.23 -1.76
CA CYS A 33 14.12 14.84 -0.80
C CYS A 33 13.41 16.11 -1.31
N ASP A 34 13.90 16.74 -2.36
CA ASP A 34 13.27 17.92 -2.98
C ASP A 34 12.19 17.55 -3.99
N ALA A 35 12.18 16.30 -4.49
CA ALA A 35 11.21 15.86 -5.47
C ALA A 35 9.81 15.65 -4.82
N PRO A 36 8.72 16.06 -5.49
CA PRO A 36 7.38 15.84 -4.98
C PRO A 36 7.02 14.35 -4.92
N VAL A 37 6.49 13.92 -3.77
CA VAL A 37 5.99 12.56 -3.53
C VAL A 37 4.49 12.61 -3.31
N LEU A 38 3.76 11.66 -3.89
CA LEU A 38 2.35 11.41 -3.58
C LEU A 38 2.21 10.03 -2.93
N LEU A 39 1.48 9.98 -1.83
CA LEU A 39 1.05 8.74 -1.18
C LEU A 39 -0.46 8.57 -1.42
N LEU A 40 -0.85 7.46 -2.03
CA LEU A 40 -2.25 7.04 -2.17
C LEU A 40 -2.59 6.06 -1.05
N GLY A 41 -3.28 6.55 -0.02
CA GLY A 41 -3.41 5.88 1.27
C GLY A 41 -2.17 6.08 2.14
N ASP A 42 -2.35 6.31 3.44
CA ASP A 42 -1.24 6.48 4.39
C ASP A 42 -1.62 6.05 5.83
N ASP A 43 -2.26 4.92 5.97
CA ASP A 43 -2.64 4.35 7.26
C ASP A 43 -1.44 4.00 8.16
N ASP A 44 -0.29 3.78 7.55
CA ASP A 44 1.00 3.55 8.21
C ASP A 44 1.70 4.83 8.66
N LEU A 45 1.24 6.02 8.25
CA LEU A 45 1.87 7.31 8.48
C LEU A 45 3.28 7.43 7.86
N LEU A 46 3.48 6.83 6.69
CA LEU A 46 4.72 6.90 5.92
C LEU A 46 5.10 8.34 5.59
N SER A 47 4.11 9.22 5.37
CA SER A 47 4.33 10.64 5.13
C SER A 47 5.13 11.32 6.25
N LEU A 48 4.83 10.99 7.51
CA LEU A 48 5.54 11.54 8.66
C LEU A 48 7.00 11.05 8.72
N GLU A 49 7.24 9.80 8.35
CA GLU A 49 8.59 9.25 8.28
C GLU A 49 9.40 9.92 7.15
N LEU A 50 8.79 10.14 5.98
CA LEU A 50 9.43 10.88 4.89
C LEU A 50 9.78 12.31 5.29
N ALA A 51 8.86 13.02 5.96
CA ALA A 51 9.12 14.37 6.44
C ALA A 51 10.28 14.43 7.46
N LYS A 52 10.36 13.47 8.39
CA LYS A 52 11.51 13.32 9.32
C LYS A 52 12.84 13.12 8.60
N ARG A 53 12.83 12.49 7.44
CA ARG A 53 14.01 12.29 6.57
C ARG A 53 14.32 13.48 5.68
N GLY A 54 13.58 14.57 5.82
CA GLY A 54 13.84 15.82 5.11
C GLY A 54 13.17 15.94 3.73
N PHE A 55 12.18 15.07 3.40
CA PHE A 55 11.36 15.28 2.21
C PHE A 55 10.51 16.54 2.35
N LYS A 56 10.62 17.44 1.37
CA LYS A 56 10.04 18.81 1.45
C LYS A 56 8.68 18.94 0.78
N ASN A 57 8.29 17.97 -0.04
CA ASN A 57 7.07 18.03 -0.86
C ASN A 57 6.31 16.71 -0.79
N VAL A 58 5.70 16.41 0.35
CA VAL A 58 4.90 15.20 0.56
C VAL A 58 3.42 15.52 0.47
N THR A 59 2.72 14.90 -0.48
CA THR A 59 1.27 14.95 -0.59
C THR A 59 0.67 13.61 -0.21
N VAL A 60 -0.40 13.63 0.58
CA VAL A 60 -1.16 12.44 0.98
C VAL A 60 -2.61 12.62 0.55
N VAL A 61 -3.18 11.59 -0.04
CA VAL A 61 -4.63 11.48 -0.22
C VAL A 61 -5.11 10.15 0.37
N ASP A 62 -6.16 10.22 1.16
CA ASP A 62 -6.78 9.05 1.79
C ASP A 62 -8.30 9.26 1.85
N ILE A 63 -9.07 8.19 1.78
CA ILE A 63 -10.52 8.24 1.92
C ILE A 63 -10.94 8.40 3.39
N ASP A 64 -10.09 8.04 4.35
CA ASP A 64 -10.39 8.14 5.78
C ASP A 64 -10.03 9.51 6.33
N PRO A 65 -11.03 10.34 6.71
CA PRO A 65 -10.78 11.65 7.29
C PRO A 65 -10.03 11.59 8.62
N THR A 66 -10.11 10.47 9.34
CA THR A 66 -9.42 10.30 10.64
C THR A 66 -7.92 10.22 10.45
N ILE A 67 -7.46 9.51 9.41
CA ILE A 67 -6.04 9.44 9.04
C ILE A 67 -5.55 10.81 8.62
N ILE A 68 -6.28 11.48 7.73
CA ILE A 68 -5.90 12.82 7.25
C ILE A 68 -5.80 13.82 8.41
N GLN A 69 -6.78 13.87 9.31
CA GLN A 69 -6.74 14.74 10.49
C GLN A 69 -5.54 14.43 11.40
N ARG A 70 -5.23 13.15 11.59
CA ARG A 70 -4.07 12.74 12.38
C ARG A 70 -2.76 13.20 11.76
N ILE A 71 -2.59 13.01 10.45
CA ILE A 71 -1.40 13.48 9.71
C ILE A 71 -1.27 14.99 9.82
N GLN A 72 -2.35 15.75 9.55
CA GLN A 72 -2.36 17.21 9.63
C GLN A 72 -2.00 17.71 11.03
N HIS A 73 -2.55 17.09 12.07
CA HIS A 73 -2.26 17.45 13.46
C HIS A 73 -0.77 17.27 13.79
N ILE A 74 -0.20 16.11 13.47
CA ILE A 74 1.21 15.83 13.76
C ILE A 74 2.12 16.70 12.89
N ALA A 75 1.79 16.89 11.61
CA ALA A 75 2.55 17.74 10.71
C ALA A 75 2.61 19.19 11.21
N ALA A 76 1.48 19.74 11.70
CA ALA A 76 1.44 21.07 12.28
C ALA A 76 2.27 21.20 13.58
N GLN A 77 2.31 20.14 14.41
CA GLN A 77 3.11 20.15 15.65
C GLN A 77 4.62 20.15 15.41
N HIS A 78 5.06 19.65 14.27
CA HIS A 78 6.50 19.48 13.94
C HIS A 78 6.95 20.31 12.74
N ASP A 79 6.12 21.21 12.23
CA ASP A 79 6.36 22.02 11.03
C ASP A 79 6.75 21.16 9.82
N PHE A 80 6.16 19.98 9.69
CA PHE A 80 6.43 19.08 8.56
C PHE A 80 5.73 19.57 7.30
N PRO A 81 6.40 19.63 6.14
CA PRO A 81 5.85 20.11 4.88
C PRO A 81 4.98 19.04 4.20
N ILE A 82 3.93 18.60 4.88
CA ILE A 82 2.99 17.58 4.40
C ILE A 82 1.67 18.24 4.02
N ARG A 83 1.21 17.96 2.82
CA ARG A 83 -0.11 18.30 2.35
C ARG A 83 -1.00 17.07 2.36
N ALA A 84 -1.94 16.99 3.29
CA ALA A 84 -2.86 15.86 3.42
C ALA A 84 -4.30 16.27 3.10
N LYS A 85 -4.99 15.50 2.24
CA LYS A 85 -6.38 15.76 1.82
C LYS A 85 -7.21 14.48 1.82
N VAL A 86 -8.47 14.60 2.29
CA VAL A 86 -9.47 13.55 2.09
C VAL A 86 -9.83 13.48 0.60
N HIS A 87 -9.71 12.29 0.01
CA HIS A 87 -10.06 12.09 -1.40
C HIS A 87 -10.45 10.63 -1.65
N ASP A 88 -11.53 10.45 -2.40
CA ASP A 88 -11.95 9.14 -2.90
C ASP A 88 -11.31 8.90 -4.28
N LEU A 89 -10.50 7.85 -4.41
CA LEU A 89 -9.81 7.51 -5.65
C LEU A 89 -10.73 7.13 -6.81
N GLN A 90 -12.02 6.93 -6.56
CA GLN A 90 -13.03 6.75 -7.61
C GLN A 90 -13.42 8.09 -8.28
N MET A 91 -13.07 9.20 -7.67
CA MET A 91 -13.35 10.55 -8.18
C MET A 91 -12.11 11.15 -8.83
N PRO A 92 -12.27 12.03 -9.84
CA PRO A 92 -11.14 12.75 -10.40
C PRO A 92 -10.49 13.67 -9.35
N PRO A 93 -9.14 13.81 -9.35
CA PRO A 93 -8.46 14.70 -8.42
C PRO A 93 -8.83 16.17 -8.70
N SER A 94 -8.88 16.99 -7.65
CA SER A 94 -8.97 18.44 -7.80
C SER A 94 -7.68 18.99 -8.45
N ALA A 95 -7.80 20.07 -9.22
CA ALA A 95 -6.70 20.64 -10.01
C ALA A 95 -5.43 20.93 -9.19
N ASP A 96 -5.60 21.28 -7.91
CA ASP A 96 -4.51 21.56 -6.99
C ASP A 96 -3.74 20.30 -6.51
N LEU A 97 -4.26 19.11 -6.77
CA LEU A 97 -3.59 17.83 -6.52
C LEU A 97 -2.87 17.28 -7.76
N ILE A 98 -3.09 17.86 -8.93
CA ILE A 98 -2.44 17.45 -10.18
C ILE A 98 -1.12 18.20 -10.31
N GLN A 99 -0.02 17.46 -10.28
CA GLN A 99 1.32 18.05 -10.45
C GLN A 99 2.33 17.03 -11.03
N ASN A 100 3.55 17.49 -11.26
CA ASN A 100 4.64 16.63 -11.70
C ASN A 100 5.27 15.93 -10.49
N TYR A 101 4.71 14.80 -10.06
CA TYR A 101 5.29 13.99 -9.01
C TYR A 101 6.53 13.25 -9.49
N GLY A 102 7.59 13.26 -8.69
CA GLY A 102 8.78 12.42 -8.93
C GLY A 102 8.49 10.95 -8.64
N LEU A 103 7.62 10.70 -7.64
CA LEU A 103 7.22 9.35 -7.28
C LEU A 103 5.79 9.32 -6.70
N ILE A 104 5.02 8.30 -7.06
CA ILE A 104 3.75 7.95 -6.42
C ILE A 104 3.90 6.57 -5.77
N PHE A 105 3.66 6.52 -4.47
CA PHE A 105 3.63 5.28 -3.70
C PHE A 105 2.18 4.92 -3.36
N MET A 106 1.87 3.62 -3.45
CA MET A 106 0.53 3.11 -3.17
C MET A 106 0.56 1.72 -2.53
N ASP A 107 -0.37 1.50 -1.61
CA ASP A 107 -0.59 0.20 -0.95
C ASP A 107 -2.07 -0.21 -1.12
N PRO A 108 -2.46 -0.65 -2.32
CA PRO A 108 -3.83 -0.96 -2.67
C PRO A 108 -4.35 -2.23 -1.97
N PRO A 109 -5.67 -2.38 -1.82
CA PRO A 109 -6.27 -3.65 -1.46
C PRO A 109 -5.79 -4.78 -2.37
N CYS A 110 -5.59 -5.97 -1.80
CA CYS A 110 -4.99 -7.15 -2.45
C CYS A 110 -5.91 -7.81 -3.49
N THR A 111 -6.53 -7.04 -4.36
CA THR A 111 -7.40 -7.50 -5.45
C THR A 111 -6.99 -6.84 -6.76
N VAL A 112 -7.26 -7.50 -7.89
CA VAL A 112 -7.01 -6.91 -9.22
C VAL A 112 -7.77 -5.59 -9.39
N ALA A 113 -9.01 -5.52 -8.91
CA ALA A 113 -9.83 -4.31 -8.95
C ALA A 113 -9.19 -3.17 -8.13
N GLY A 114 -8.71 -3.45 -6.91
CA GLY A 114 -8.01 -2.49 -6.07
C GLY A 114 -6.74 -1.97 -6.73
N LEU A 115 -5.91 -2.87 -7.27
CA LEU A 115 -4.69 -2.50 -8.01
C LEU A 115 -5.01 -1.61 -9.22
N LYS A 116 -6.02 -1.96 -10.02
CA LYS A 116 -6.44 -1.16 -11.18
C LYS A 116 -6.95 0.23 -10.76
N LEU A 117 -7.74 0.29 -9.69
CA LEU A 117 -8.24 1.56 -9.16
C LEU A 117 -7.08 2.48 -8.75
N PHE A 118 -6.16 1.99 -7.94
CA PHE A 118 -5.05 2.79 -7.42
C PHE A 118 -4.10 3.23 -8.54
N VAL A 119 -3.71 2.31 -9.44
CA VAL A 119 -2.85 2.66 -10.58
C VAL A 119 -3.56 3.61 -11.53
N GLY A 120 -4.83 3.37 -11.88
CA GLY A 120 -5.61 4.25 -12.74
C GLY A 120 -5.75 5.65 -12.15
N SER A 121 -6.07 5.74 -10.86
CA SER A 121 -6.13 7.01 -10.15
C SER A 121 -4.76 7.70 -10.12
N ALA A 122 -3.67 6.98 -9.80
CA ALA A 122 -2.31 7.54 -9.79
C ALA A 122 -1.96 8.27 -11.09
N LEU A 123 -2.37 7.72 -12.23
CA LEU A 123 -2.14 8.36 -13.54
C LEU A 123 -2.86 9.70 -13.69
N THR A 124 -4.03 9.87 -13.07
CA THR A 124 -4.80 11.14 -13.15
C THR A 124 -4.21 12.25 -12.30
N PHE A 125 -3.41 11.92 -11.27
CA PHE A 125 -2.70 12.92 -10.47
C PHE A 125 -1.46 13.49 -11.16
N CYS A 126 -0.95 12.83 -12.21
CA CYS A 126 0.29 13.22 -12.87
C CYS A 126 0.06 14.22 -14.01
N SER A 127 0.78 15.34 -13.98
CA SER A 127 0.91 16.23 -15.14
C SER A 127 2.03 15.80 -16.11
N ALA A 128 2.99 14.98 -15.68
CA ALA A 128 4.11 14.49 -16.48
C ALA A 128 4.44 13.02 -16.21
N LEU A 129 3.70 12.11 -16.84
CA LEU A 129 3.80 10.66 -16.63
C LEU A 129 5.19 10.06 -16.90
N ARG A 130 5.91 10.59 -17.91
CA ARG A 130 7.20 10.02 -18.33
C ARG A 130 8.31 10.13 -17.28
N THR A 131 8.23 11.11 -16.39
CA THR A 131 9.22 11.35 -15.34
C THR A 131 8.81 10.79 -13.99
N THR A 132 7.53 10.43 -13.83
CA THR A 132 6.98 9.90 -12.59
C THR A 132 7.30 8.41 -12.43
N LYS A 133 7.79 8.03 -11.27
CA LYS A 133 7.97 6.63 -10.86
C LYS A 133 6.77 6.19 -10.03
N PHE A 134 6.36 4.95 -10.18
CA PHE A 134 5.22 4.38 -9.45
C PHE A 134 5.71 3.17 -8.66
N ILE A 135 5.37 3.10 -7.37
CA ILE A 135 5.60 1.95 -6.51
C ILE A 135 4.27 1.47 -5.96
N ALA A 136 3.93 0.22 -6.21
CA ALA A 136 2.75 -0.42 -5.64
C ALA A 136 3.14 -1.62 -4.80
N CYS A 137 2.63 -1.70 -3.56
CA CYS A 137 2.66 -2.92 -2.78
C CYS A 137 1.56 -3.86 -3.27
N THR A 138 1.90 -5.11 -3.58
CA THR A 138 0.95 -6.10 -4.09
C THR A 138 1.15 -7.45 -3.40
N HIS A 139 0.06 -8.17 -3.16
CA HIS A 139 0.16 -9.53 -2.65
C HIS A 139 0.14 -10.54 -3.81
N SER A 140 1.30 -11.01 -4.23
CA SER A 140 1.41 -12.03 -5.28
C SER A 140 0.67 -13.33 -4.92
N MET A 141 0.64 -13.69 -3.64
CA MET A 141 -0.09 -14.88 -3.17
C MET A 141 -1.61 -14.72 -3.17
N SER A 142 -2.14 -13.49 -3.16
CA SER A 142 -3.57 -13.22 -3.23
C SER A 142 -4.06 -13.13 -4.67
N LEU A 143 -3.17 -12.80 -5.59
CA LEU A 143 -3.44 -12.79 -7.01
C LEU A 143 -3.09 -14.18 -7.56
N LEU A 144 -4.07 -15.03 -7.76
CA LEU A 144 -3.89 -16.25 -8.53
C LEU A 144 -3.32 -15.90 -9.93
N GLN A 145 -2.67 -16.87 -10.60
CA GLN A 145 -2.02 -16.66 -11.91
C GLN A 145 -2.88 -15.85 -12.90
N PRO A 146 -4.19 -16.11 -13.07
CA PRO A 146 -5.04 -15.29 -13.95
C PRO A 146 -5.09 -13.81 -13.55
N GLY A 147 -5.09 -13.51 -12.24
CA GLY A 147 -5.12 -12.13 -11.75
C GLY A 147 -3.80 -11.38 -11.99
N ILE A 148 -2.67 -12.08 -11.91
CA ILE A 148 -1.35 -11.51 -12.23
C ILE A 148 -1.27 -11.13 -13.71
N GLU A 149 -1.74 -12.01 -14.60
CA GLU A 149 -1.79 -11.76 -16.03
C GLU A 149 -2.73 -10.62 -16.37
N GLU A 150 -3.90 -10.59 -15.77
CA GLU A 150 -4.88 -9.52 -15.95
C GLU A 150 -4.29 -8.16 -15.53
N PHE A 151 -3.61 -8.09 -14.39
CA PHE A 151 -2.97 -6.85 -13.93
C PHE A 151 -1.81 -6.44 -14.85
N ARG A 152 -0.99 -7.37 -15.29
CA ARG A 152 0.09 -7.10 -16.27
C ARG A 152 -0.45 -6.54 -17.59
N ASN A 153 -1.52 -7.12 -18.11
CA ASN A 153 -2.19 -6.66 -19.33
C ASN A 153 -2.75 -5.24 -19.13
N TYR A 154 -3.36 -4.98 -17.96
CA TYR A 154 -3.82 -3.64 -17.61
C TYR A 154 -2.67 -2.62 -17.56
N LEU A 155 -1.55 -2.92 -16.91
CA LEU A 155 -0.39 -2.03 -16.90
C LEU A 155 0.08 -1.69 -18.31
N SER A 156 0.14 -2.69 -19.18
CA SER A 156 0.52 -2.49 -20.58
C SER A 156 -0.47 -1.61 -21.33
N SER A 157 -1.78 -1.76 -21.08
CA SER A 157 -2.84 -0.98 -21.73
C SER A 157 -2.82 0.50 -21.34
N VAL A 158 -2.40 0.81 -20.11
CA VAL A 158 -2.24 2.19 -19.63
C VAL A 158 -0.83 2.76 -19.82
N GLY A 159 0.01 2.08 -20.60
CA GLY A 159 1.36 2.54 -20.96
C GLY A 159 2.40 2.39 -19.87
N LEU A 160 2.15 1.62 -18.81
CA LEU A 160 3.12 1.34 -17.76
C LEU A 160 3.89 0.04 -18.05
N ARG A 161 5.15 0.01 -17.60
CA ARG A 161 5.98 -1.20 -17.58
C ARG A 161 6.56 -1.41 -16.19
N VAL A 162 6.66 -2.66 -15.77
CA VAL A 162 7.39 -3.04 -14.55
C VAL A 162 8.88 -2.90 -14.81
N THR A 163 9.58 -2.15 -13.97
CA THR A 163 11.02 -1.91 -14.08
C THR A 163 11.82 -2.65 -13.01
N ALA A 164 11.21 -2.90 -11.85
CA ALA A 164 11.81 -3.71 -10.80
C ALA A 164 10.72 -4.39 -9.96
N TYR A 165 11.10 -5.45 -9.28
CA TYR A 165 10.26 -6.26 -8.42
C TYR A 165 11.04 -6.63 -7.17
N LYS A 166 10.50 -6.32 -5.99
CA LYS A 166 11.07 -6.69 -4.68
C LYS A 166 10.08 -7.66 -3.99
N PRO A 167 10.36 -8.97 -3.97
CA PRO A 167 9.49 -9.94 -3.30
C PRO A 167 9.55 -9.78 -1.78
N GLU A 168 8.46 -10.16 -1.11
CA GLU A 168 8.35 -10.17 0.35
C GLU A 168 8.71 -8.82 1.02
N PHE A 169 8.44 -7.72 0.34
CA PHE A 169 8.86 -6.38 0.74
C PHE A 169 8.01 -5.82 1.89
N ALA A 170 6.70 -5.96 1.82
CA ALA A 170 5.80 -5.42 2.83
C ALA A 170 5.31 -6.52 3.79
N VAL A 171 5.40 -6.27 5.10
CA VAL A 171 5.06 -7.23 6.16
C VAL A 171 3.99 -6.64 7.07
N TYR A 172 2.82 -7.28 7.09
CA TYR A 172 1.66 -6.86 7.89
C TYR A 172 1.46 -7.83 9.06
N PRO A 173 1.60 -7.36 10.31
CA PRO A 173 1.40 -8.21 11.48
C PRO A 173 -0.07 -8.63 11.59
N ILE A 174 -0.32 -9.91 11.74
CA ILE A 174 -1.66 -10.45 11.96
C ILE A 174 -1.96 -10.41 13.46
N GLY A 175 -3.02 -9.73 13.85
CA GLY A 175 -3.48 -9.64 15.24
C GLY A 175 -3.74 -11.00 15.88
N LYS A 176 -3.56 -11.10 17.21
CA LYS A 176 -3.74 -12.35 17.97
C LYS A 176 -5.15 -12.94 17.79
N GLU A 177 -6.17 -12.10 17.69
CA GLU A 177 -7.57 -12.50 17.52
C GLU A 177 -7.81 -13.17 16.17
N VAL A 178 -7.31 -12.58 15.09
CA VAL A 178 -7.41 -13.14 13.72
C VAL A 178 -6.62 -14.46 13.64
N ARG A 179 -5.45 -14.54 14.27
CA ARG A 179 -4.66 -15.77 14.36
C ARG A 179 -5.38 -16.87 15.12
N PHE A 180 -6.05 -16.53 16.22
CA PHE A 180 -6.87 -17.47 16.99
C PHE A 180 -8.03 -18.00 16.14
N PHE A 181 -8.76 -17.12 15.46
CA PHE A 181 -9.85 -17.50 14.55
C PHE A 181 -9.38 -18.42 13.42
N LEU A 182 -8.29 -18.08 12.74
CA LEU A 182 -7.68 -18.92 11.70
C LEU A 182 -7.22 -20.26 12.24
N GLY A 183 -6.69 -20.29 13.46
CA GLY A 183 -6.31 -21.52 14.16
C GLY A 183 -7.52 -22.42 14.47
N ALA A 184 -8.61 -21.82 14.96
CA ALA A 184 -9.86 -22.54 15.25
C ALA A 184 -10.51 -23.06 13.97
N LEU A 185 -10.60 -22.26 12.91
CA LEU A 185 -11.11 -22.66 11.61
C LEU A 185 -10.32 -23.82 11.02
N ARG A 186 -9.00 -23.77 11.12
CA ARG A 186 -8.12 -24.85 10.69
C ARG A 186 -8.32 -26.13 11.51
N PHE A 187 -8.49 -26.00 12.82
CA PHE A 187 -8.75 -27.15 13.70
C PHE A 187 -10.06 -27.82 13.31
N THR A 188 -11.15 -27.06 13.12
CA THR A 188 -12.45 -27.61 12.69
C THR A 188 -12.35 -28.26 11.32
N LEU A 189 -11.65 -27.64 10.36
CA LEU A 189 -11.42 -28.20 9.03
C LEU A 189 -10.62 -29.50 9.09
N ASN A 190 -9.57 -29.57 9.92
CA ASN A 190 -8.80 -30.80 10.14
C ASN A 190 -9.67 -31.92 10.72
N VAL A 191 -10.54 -31.63 11.70
CA VAL A 191 -11.46 -32.61 12.29
C VAL A 191 -12.44 -33.15 11.24
N LEU A 192 -12.98 -32.26 10.39
CA LEU A 192 -13.87 -32.65 9.29
C LEU A 192 -13.16 -33.52 8.24
N LEU A 193 -11.92 -33.16 7.87
CA LEU A 193 -11.12 -33.89 6.88
C LEU A 193 -10.55 -35.20 7.40
N MET A 194 -10.32 -35.32 8.71
CA MET A 194 -9.95 -36.61 9.33
C MET A 194 -11.01 -37.70 9.10
N ARG A 195 -12.31 -37.32 9.05
CA ARG A 195 -13.39 -38.24 8.70
C ARG A 195 -13.23 -38.83 7.29
N HIS A 196 -12.57 -38.12 6.39
CA HIS A 196 -12.34 -38.53 4.99
C HIS A 196 -10.90 -38.99 4.74
N LYS A 197 -10.10 -39.27 5.79
CA LYS A 197 -8.68 -39.70 5.70
C LYS A 197 -7.78 -38.73 4.93
N ILE A 198 -8.18 -37.44 4.78
CA ILE A 198 -7.39 -36.41 4.15
C ILE A 198 -6.57 -35.70 5.21
N LYS A 199 -5.23 -35.75 5.09
CA LYS A 199 -4.32 -35.00 5.96
C LYS A 199 -3.96 -33.67 5.29
N LEU A 200 -4.38 -32.53 5.88
CA LEU A 200 -3.83 -31.24 5.50
C LEU A 200 -2.34 -31.16 5.90
N ALA A 201 -1.52 -30.62 5.01
CA ALA A 201 -0.11 -30.37 5.31
C ALA A 201 0.01 -29.54 6.61
N ARG A 202 1.01 -29.84 7.45
CA ARG A 202 1.29 -29.09 8.68
C ARG A 202 1.86 -27.71 8.34
N GLN A 203 1.01 -26.80 7.88
CA GLN A 203 1.37 -25.39 7.80
C GLN A 203 0.98 -24.68 9.10
N THR A 204 1.90 -23.95 9.70
CA THR A 204 1.60 -23.07 10.84
C THR A 204 0.75 -21.90 10.37
N VAL A 205 -0.21 -21.44 11.20
CA VAL A 205 -0.93 -20.20 10.90
C VAL A 205 0.10 -19.07 10.79
N PRO A 206 0.16 -18.35 9.66
CA PRO A 206 1.17 -17.32 9.46
C PRO A 206 1.02 -16.21 10.52
N ARG A 207 2.15 -15.67 10.96
CA ARG A 207 2.17 -14.52 11.88
C ARG A 207 2.02 -13.20 11.16
N PHE A 208 2.27 -13.20 9.86
CA PHE A 208 2.32 -12.02 9.00
C PHE A 208 1.69 -12.33 7.65
N PHE A 209 1.03 -11.33 7.06
CA PHE A 209 0.82 -11.28 5.63
C PHE A 209 2.03 -10.60 4.99
N VAL A 210 2.42 -11.04 3.81
CA VAL A 210 3.58 -10.51 3.08
C VAL A 210 3.13 -10.07 1.71
N SER A 211 3.54 -8.89 1.29
CA SER A 211 3.34 -8.40 -0.07
C SER A 211 4.65 -8.02 -0.74
N ASP A 212 4.61 -7.90 -2.05
CA ASP A 212 5.75 -7.54 -2.88
C ASP A 212 5.68 -6.05 -3.25
N ALA A 213 6.82 -5.42 -3.54
CA ALA A 213 6.83 -4.10 -4.15
C ALA A 213 7.10 -4.21 -5.66
N VAL A 214 6.25 -3.56 -6.44
CA VAL A 214 6.36 -3.48 -7.90
C VAL A 214 6.65 -2.04 -8.29
N LEU A 215 7.76 -1.82 -8.97
CA LEU A 215 8.15 -0.54 -9.50
C LEU A 215 7.74 -0.45 -10.96
N MET A 216 7.15 0.67 -11.34
CA MET A 216 6.60 0.89 -12.67
C MET A 216 7.00 2.27 -13.21
N GLN A 217 7.15 2.35 -14.53
CA GLN A 217 7.35 3.61 -15.26
C GLN A 217 6.50 3.63 -16.53
N HIS A 218 6.17 4.84 -16.98
CA HIS A 218 5.54 5.04 -18.28
C HIS A 218 6.51 4.68 -19.41
N LYS A 219 6.01 4.06 -20.50
CA LYS A 219 6.77 3.70 -21.69
C LYS A 219 7.23 4.90 -22.47
#